data_94c850ba1a582205c60c4a39bede03b8
#
_entry.id   94c850ba1a582205c60c4a39bede03b8
#
_cell.length_a   1.000
_cell.length_b   1.000
_cell.length_c   1.000
_cell.angle_alpha   90.00
_cell.angle_beta   90.00
_cell.angle_gamma   90.00
#
_symmetry.space_group_name_H-M   'P 1'
#
loop_
_entity.id
_entity.type
_entity.pdbx_description
1 polymer ?
#
loop_
_entity_poly.entity_id
_entity_poly.type
_entity_poly.pdbx_seq_one_letter_code
_entity_poly.pdbx_strand_id
1 'polypeptide(L)'
;MPNGSDRARILEHEPGDLTCIVDAGLRLADLQAALAEHGQRLSLDPPGDPTLGECLLDDLSGPLRHGFGTMRDLVIGVTVTLLDGTRASSGGKVVKNVAGYDLGKLFCGSRGRLGSVERVALRLHPQPVAQRTVAVAAGDWLKLHHSGLTPSAVDIVGDRMVVLFEGGEAAVHAQAQELGGTAADPWNELRALQAGLRRRVRWDGGLAPLVRPGPRVAYLEGEPDETWSPLAERVVEAMCSPS
;
A
#
# COMPACT_ATOMS: atom_id res chain seq x y z
N MET A 1 34.86 -2.30 -11.39
CA MET A 1 33.62 -2.21 -12.16
C MET A 1 32.73 -3.30 -11.63
N PRO A 2 31.62 -3.00 -10.89
CA PRO A 2 30.68 -4.05 -10.54
C PRO A 2 29.98 -4.52 -11.81
N ASN A 3 29.94 -5.85 -11.96
CA ASN A 3 29.33 -6.55 -13.10
C ASN A 3 27.85 -6.16 -13.25
N GLY A 4 27.39 -5.95 -14.48
CA GLY A 4 26.04 -5.52 -14.84
C GLY A 4 24.89 -6.49 -14.52
N SER A 5 25.06 -7.40 -13.55
CA SER A 5 24.04 -8.36 -13.07
C SER A 5 23.36 -7.97 -11.76
N ASP A 6 23.67 -6.80 -11.19
CA ASP A 6 23.26 -6.42 -9.83
C ASP A 6 22.13 -5.35 -9.80
N ARG A 7 21.39 -5.20 -10.89
CA ARG A 7 20.18 -4.36 -10.90
C ARG A 7 19.00 -5.17 -10.37
N ALA A 8 18.33 -4.64 -9.36
CA ALA A 8 17.06 -5.17 -8.85
C ALA A 8 16.04 -5.32 -10.00
N ARG A 9 15.34 -6.44 -10.05
CA ARG A 9 14.52 -6.84 -11.21
C ARG A 9 13.27 -7.59 -10.82
N ILE A 10 12.36 -7.71 -11.78
CA ILE A 10 11.27 -8.68 -11.73
C ILE A 10 11.86 -10.06 -11.97
N LEU A 11 11.69 -10.97 -11.01
CA LEU A 11 12.20 -12.35 -11.07
C LEU A 11 11.21 -13.27 -11.78
N GLU A 12 9.93 -13.08 -11.50
CA GLU A 12 8.82 -13.83 -12.09
C GLU A 12 7.60 -12.92 -12.25
N HIS A 13 6.87 -13.07 -13.33
CA HIS A 13 5.59 -12.42 -13.56
C HIS A 13 4.65 -13.41 -14.23
N GLU A 14 3.51 -13.67 -13.59
CA GLU A 14 2.45 -14.54 -14.10
C GLU A 14 1.18 -13.71 -14.33
N PRO A 15 1.02 -13.15 -15.53
CA PRO A 15 -0.12 -12.26 -15.81
C PRO A 15 -1.48 -12.94 -15.60
N GLY A 16 -1.58 -14.25 -15.91
CA GLY A 16 -2.82 -15.01 -15.73
C GLY A 16 -3.25 -15.18 -14.27
N ASP A 17 -2.29 -15.23 -13.35
CA ASP A 17 -2.54 -15.40 -11.91
C ASP A 17 -2.54 -14.06 -11.15
N LEU A 18 -2.27 -12.95 -11.84
CA LEU A 18 -2.13 -11.62 -11.25
C LEU A 18 -1.11 -11.61 -10.10
N THR A 19 0.05 -12.22 -10.33
CA THR A 19 1.13 -12.30 -9.33
C THR A 19 2.49 -12.00 -9.95
N CYS A 20 3.40 -11.44 -9.13
CA CYS A 20 4.80 -11.32 -9.49
C CYS A 20 5.71 -11.58 -8.28
N ILE A 21 6.97 -11.96 -8.56
CA ILE A 21 8.05 -12.01 -7.57
C ILE A 21 9.14 -11.04 -8.03
N VAL A 22 9.56 -10.18 -7.13
CA VAL A 22 10.52 -9.11 -7.41
C VAL A 22 11.64 -9.08 -6.39
N ASP A 23 12.80 -8.57 -6.78
CA ASP A 23 13.85 -8.18 -5.84
C ASP A 23 13.37 -7.01 -4.99
N ALA A 24 13.63 -7.05 -3.68
CA ALA A 24 13.19 -6.01 -2.75
C ALA A 24 13.76 -4.61 -3.08
N GLY A 25 14.92 -4.55 -3.74
CA GLY A 25 15.55 -3.30 -4.20
C GLY A 25 14.92 -2.70 -5.47
N LEU A 26 13.97 -3.37 -6.12
CA LEU A 26 13.28 -2.82 -7.30
C LEU A 26 12.46 -1.59 -6.92
N ARG A 27 12.56 -0.52 -7.71
CA ARG A 27 11.75 0.69 -7.55
C ARG A 27 10.30 0.42 -7.92
N LEU A 28 9.39 1.02 -7.16
CA LEU A 28 7.95 0.89 -7.42
C LEU A 28 7.57 1.40 -8.82
N ALA A 29 8.14 2.52 -9.26
CA ALA A 29 7.88 3.07 -10.59
C ALA A 29 8.33 2.12 -11.72
N ASP A 30 9.50 1.46 -11.58
CA ASP A 30 9.99 0.49 -12.57
C ASP A 30 9.07 -0.74 -12.64
N LEU A 31 8.60 -1.22 -11.47
CA LEU A 31 7.62 -2.30 -11.43
C LEU A 31 6.31 -1.90 -12.12
N GLN A 32 5.77 -0.72 -11.79
CA GLN A 32 4.52 -0.23 -12.38
C GLN A 32 4.62 -0.09 -13.90
N ALA A 33 5.75 0.42 -14.41
CA ALA A 33 5.98 0.54 -15.85
C ALA A 33 5.96 -0.83 -16.55
N ALA A 34 6.64 -1.81 -16.00
CA ALA A 34 6.68 -3.16 -16.56
C ALA A 34 5.30 -3.87 -16.50
N LEU A 35 4.55 -3.71 -15.39
CA LEU A 35 3.22 -4.28 -15.24
C LEU A 35 2.21 -3.64 -16.21
N ALA A 36 2.37 -2.35 -16.50
CA ALA A 36 1.50 -1.63 -17.43
C ALA A 36 1.51 -2.21 -18.85
N GLU A 37 2.64 -2.77 -19.30
CA GLU A 37 2.75 -3.47 -20.60
C GLU A 37 1.80 -4.68 -20.71
N HIS A 38 1.38 -5.22 -19.55
CA HIS A 38 0.44 -6.33 -19.44
C HIS A 38 -0.97 -5.92 -18.99
N GLY A 39 -1.26 -4.60 -18.95
CA GLY A 39 -2.53 -4.07 -18.45
C GLY A 39 -2.77 -4.35 -16.96
N GLN A 40 -1.70 -4.46 -16.18
CA GLN A 40 -1.72 -4.76 -14.75
C GLN A 40 -1.02 -3.68 -13.93
N ARG A 41 -1.27 -3.69 -12.63
CA ARG A 41 -0.62 -2.80 -11.66
C ARG A 41 -0.50 -3.45 -10.29
N LEU A 42 0.44 -2.99 -9.50
CA LEU A 42 0.38 -3.11 -8.04
C LEU A 42 -0.45 -1.93 -7.52
N SER A 43 -1.60 -2.20 -6.87
CA SER A 43 -2.49 -1.14 -6.37
C SER A 43 -1.95 -0.51 -5.08
N LEU A 44 -0.73 0.02 -5.17
CA LEU A 44 0.03 0.69 -4.12
C LEU A 44 0.58 1.99 -4.69
N ASP A 45 0.31 3.12 -4.03
CA ASP A 45 0.63 4.46 -4.52
C ASP A 45 1.16 5.40 -3.42
N PRO A 46 2.19 5.00 -2.66
CA PRO A 46 2.80 5.84 -1.63
C PRO A 46 3.41 7.09 -2.26
N PRO A 47 3.68 8.13 -1.46
CA PRO A 47 4.46 9.27 -1.93
C PRO A 47 5.88 8.87 -2.32
N GLY A 48 6.46 9.57 -3.29
CA GLY A 48 7.81 9.33 -3.80
C GLY A 48 7.91 8.11 -4.69
N ASP A 49 9.10 7.56 -4.78
CA ASP A 49 9.40 6.34 -5.53
C ASP A 49 10.26 5.40 -4.66
N PRO A 50 9.66 4.76 -3.64
CA PRO A 50 10.36 3.82 -2.77
C PRO A 50 10.66 2.50 -3.50
N THR A 51 11.61 1.73 -2.96
CA THR A 51 11.79 0.33 -3.33
C THR A 51 10.67 -0.55 -2.74
N LEU A 52 10.47 -1.75 -3.30
CA LEU A 52 9.47 -2.69 -2.77
C LEU A 52 9.82 -3.16 -1.34
N GLY A 53 11.11 -3.24 -1.01
CA GLY A 53 11.59 -3.52 0.33
C GLY A 53 11.22 -2.40 1.33
N GLU A 54 11.41 -1.14 0.94
CA GLU A 54 10.98 0.03 1.74
C GLU A 54 9.45 0.04 1.91
N CYS A 55 8.70 -0.23 0.82
CA CYS A 55 7.24 -0.34 0.89
C CYS A 55 6.80 -1.37 1.94
N LEU A 56 7.47 -2.54 1.99
CA LEU A 56 7.14 -3.59 2.95
C LEU A 56 7.60 -3.21 4.36
N LEU A 57 8.87 -2.83 4.52
CA LEU A 57 9.45 -2.59 5.84
C LEU A 57 8.80 -1.43 6.58
N ASP A 58 8.33 -0.40 5.87
CA ASP A 58 7.68 0.78 6.45
C ASP A 58 6.14 0.75 6.34
N ASP A 59 5.57 -0.34 5.80
CA ASP A 59 4.12 -0.46 5.51
C ASP A 59 3.58 0.78 4.78
N LEU A 60 4.28 1.17 3.73
CA LEU A 60 3.93 2.37 2.97
C LEU A 60 2.60 2.17 2.24
N SER A 61 1.84 3.24 2.14
CA SER A 61 0.57 3.25 1.40
C SER A 61 0.22 4.66 0.94
N GLY A 62 -0.59 4.75 -0.08
CA GLY A 62 -1.14 5.98 -0.63
C GLY A 62 -2.67 6.02 -0.56
N PRO A 63 -3.31 6.88 -1.36
CA PRO A 63 -4.77 6.99 -1.48
C PRO A 63 -5.47 5.67 -1.81
N LEU A 64 -4.90 4.83 -2.66
CA LEU A 64 -5.46 3.52 -3.05
C LEU A 64 -5.61 2.53 -1.89
N ARG A 65 -5.02 2.84 -0.73
CA ARG A 65 -5.24 2.06 0.50
C ARG A 65 -6.72 1.86 0.83
N HIS A 66 -7.58 2.80 0.43
CA HIS A 66 -9.01 2.72 0.70
C HIS A 66 -9.64 1.45 0.10
N GLY A 67 -9.41 1.20 -1.18
CA GLY A 67 -10.00 0.07 -1.91
C GLY A 67 -9.14 -1.21 -1.90
N PHE A 68 -7.82 -1.07 -1.77
CA PHE A 68 -6.89 -2.18 -2.01
C PHE A 68 -6.06 -2.57 -0.77
N GLY A 69 -6.18 -1.83 0.33
CA GLY A 69 -5.39 -2.08 1.53
C GLY A 69 -3.98 -1.50 1.46
N THR A 70 -3.08 -2.08 2.25
CA THR A 70 -1.68 -1.67 2.36
C THR A 70 -0.75 -2.69 1.72
N MET A 71 0.56 -2.46 1.80
CA MET A 71 1.55 -3.47 1.41
C MET A 71 1.30 -4.81 2.11
N ARG A 72 0.81 -4.79 3.37
CA ARG A 72 0.45 -6.00 4.14
C ARG A 72 -0.64 -6.84 3.47
N ASP A 73 -1.57 -6.21 2.76
CA ASP A 73 -2.69 -6.88 2.08
C ASP A 73 -2.31 -7.37 0.68
N LEU A 74 -1.25 -6.79 0.10
CA LEU A 74 -0.77 -7.08 -1.25
C LEU A 74 0.36 -8.11 -1.26
N VAL A 75 1.13 -8.25 -0.16
CA VAL A 75 2.20 -9.24 -0.06
C VAL A 75 1.63 -10.64 0.16
N ILE A 76 2.07 -11.58 -0.68
CA ILE A 76 1.68 -13.00 -0.60
C ILE A 76 2.85 -13.94 -0.26
N GLY A 77 4.06 -13.39 -0.21
CA GLY A 77 5.24 -14.13 0.21
C GLY A 77 6.48 -13.25 0.27
N VAL A 78 7.47 -13.69 1.03
CA VAL A 78 8.76 -13.01 1.17
C VAL A 78 9.91 -14.01 1.29
N THR A 79 11.09 -13.57 0.85
CA THR A 79 12.38 -14.16 1.24
C THR A 79 13.13 -13.11 2.03
N VAL A 80 13.61 -13.48 3.19
CA VAL A 80 14.24 -12.59 4.18
C VAL A 80 15.53 -13.19 4.72
N THR A 81 16.41 -12.33 5.21
CA THR A 81 17.56 -12.70 6.04
C THR A 81 17.35 -12.11 7.43
N LEU A 82 17.23 -12.96 8.43
CA LEU A 82 17.05 -12.59 9.83
C LEU A 82 18.31 -11.97 10.42
N LEU A 83 18.22 -11.37 11.62
CA LEU A 83 19.37 -10.72 12.28
C LEU A 83 20.53 -11.69 12.60
N ASP A 84 20.23 -12.97 12.80
CA ASP A 84 21.24 -14.03 13.02
C ASP A 84 21.88 -14.55 11.73
N GLY A 85 21.52 -13.97 10.56
CA GLY A 85 21.98 -14.40 9.25
C GLY A 85 21.19 -15.57 8.64
N THR A 86 20.20 -16.11 9.35
CA THR A 86 19.36 -17.19 8.82
C THR A 86 18.48 -16.68 7.69
N ARG A 87 18.54 -17.38 6.54
CA ARG A 87 17.66 -17.11 5.42
C ARG A 87 16.36 -17.90 5.55
N ALA A 88 15.23 -17.20 5.48
CA ALA A 88 13.90 -17.79 5.59
C ALA A 88 12.99 -17.32 4.44
N SER A 89 12.04 -18.14 4.06
CA SER A 89 11.02 -17.80 3.06
C SER A 89 9.64 -18.27 3.55
N SER A 90 8.62 -17.47 3.31
CA SER A 90 7.24 -17.89 3.52
C SER A 90 6.35 -17.36 2.42
N GLY A 91 5.24 -18.06 2.16
CA GLY A 91 4.35 -17.74 1.07
C GLY A 91 4.92 -18.13 -0.30
N GLY A 92 4.27 -17.68 -1.36
CA GLY A 92 4.64 -17.97 -2.75
C GLY A 92 3.41 -17.94 -3.64
N LYS A 93 3.55 -18.35 -4.90
CA LYS A 93 2.50 -18.39 -5.94
C LYS A 93 1.25 -19.19 -5.55
N VAL A 94 1.32 -20.06 -4.58
CA VAL A 94 0.19 -20.91 -4.15
C VAL A 94 -0.49 -20.25 -2.95
N VAL A 95 -1.69 -19.76 -3.17
CA VAL A 95 -2.56 -19.08 -2.19
C VAL A 95 -2.85 -19.91 -0.91
N LYS A 96 -2.44 -21.19 -0.87
CA LYS A 96 -2.72 -22.12 0.21
C LYS A 96 -1.43 -22.65 0.86
N ASN A 97 -0.72 -21.79 1.58
CA ASN A 97 0.32 -22.23 2.49
C ASN A 97 -0.26 -22.33 3.91
N VAL A 98 -0.74 -23.52 4.29
CA VAL A 98 -1.43 -23.79 5.57
C VAL A 98 -0.47 -24.17 6.70
N ALA A 99 0.84 -24.13 6.49
CA ALA A 99 1.82 -24.51 7.52
C ALA A 99 2.96 -23.46 7.55
N GLY A 100 2.95 -22.61 8.55
CA GLY A 100 4.04 -21.65 8.81
C GLY A 100 3.52 -20.26 9.19
N TYR A 101 4.37 -19.49 9.88
CA TYR A 101 4.10 -18.09 10.16
C TYR A 101 4.12 -17.28 8.87
N ASP A 102 3.19 -16.33 8.72
CA ASP A 102 3.17 -15.38 7.60
C ASP A 102 4.27 -14.33 7.82
N LEU A 103 5.48 -14.64 7.35
CA LEU A 103 6.63 -13.75 7.46
C LEU A 103 6.38 -12.43 6.71
N GLY A 104 5.63 -12.45 5.62
CA GLY A 104 5.29 -11.23 4.88
C GLY A 104 4.56 -10.23 5.78
N LYS A 105 3.56 -10.71 6.51
CA LYS A 105 2.82 -9.88 7.46
C LYS A 105 3.63 -9.50 8.70
N LEU A 106 4.56 -10.32 9.11
CA LEU A 106 5.45 -10.04 10.24
C LEU A 106 6.47 -8.95 9.89
N PHE A 107 7.07 -9.04 8.69
CA PHE A 107 8.06 -8.06 8.23
C PHE A 107 7.43 -6.72 7.82
N CYS A 108 6.13 -6.71 7.48
CA CYS A 108 5.43 -5.49 7.12
C CYS A 108 5.36 -4.51 8.30
N GLY A 109 6.00 -3.34 8.14
CA GLY A 109 6.11 -2.33 9.18
C GLY A 109 7.21 -2.61 10.24
N SER A 110 8.06 -3.61 10.03
CA SER A 110 9.13 -3.98 10.98
C SER A 110 10.31 -2.99 10.99
N ARG A 111 10.39 -2.10 9.99
CA ARG A 111 11.48 -1.11 9.83
C ARG A 111 12.88 -1.75 9.87
N GLY A 112 13.01 -2.97 9.35
CA GLY A 112 14.28 -3.70 9.32
C GLY A 112 14.74 -4.31 10.64
N ARG A 113 13.97 -4.18 11.71
CA ARG A 113 14.36 -4.68 13.05
C ARG A 113 14.34 -6.20 13.19
N LEU A 114 13.73 -6.91 12.24
CA LEU A 114 13.70 -8.37 12.19
C LEU A 114 14.75 -8.95 11.23
N GLY A 115 15.38 -8.09 10.41
CA GLY A 115 16.31 -8.47 9.37
C GLY A 115 16.06 -7.71 8.08
N SER A 116 16.59 -8.19 6.97
CA SER A 116 16.45 -7.60 5.64
C SER A 116 15.52 -8.42 4.75
N VAL A 117 14.90 -7.76 3.77
CA VAL A 117 14.06 -8.39 2.75
C VAL A 117 14.86 -8.51 1.46
N GLU A 118 14.90 -9.71 0.88
CA GLU A 118 15.57 -9.97 -0.39
C GLU A 118 14.58 -9.96 -1.56
N ARG A 119 13.43 -10.63 -1.38
CA ARG A 119 12.41 -10.78 -2.42
C ARG A 119 11.02 -10.63 -1.84
N VAL A 120 10.12 -10.13 -2.68
CA VAL A 120 8.70 -9.96 -2.34
C VAL A 120 7.85 -10.59 -3.43
N ALA A 121 6.93 -11.47 -3.05
CA ALA A 121 5.86 -11.97 -3.90
C ALA A 121 4.61 -11.13 -3.67
N LEU A 122 4.01 -10.64 -4.74
CA LEU A 122 2.95 -9.64 -4.74
C LEU A 122 1.72 -10.12 -5.50
N ARG A 123 0.55 -9.76 -4.97
CA ARG A 123 -0.71 -9.83 -5.69
C ARG A 123 -0.90 -8.54 -6.49
N LEU A 124 -1.28 -8.70 -7.75
CA LEU A 124 -1.52 -7.63 -8.70
C LEU A 124 -3.02 -7.41 -8.92
N HIS A 125 -3.35 -6.34 -9.59
CA HIS A 125 -4.69 -6.03 -10.06
C HIS A 125 -4.66 -5.62 -11.53
N PRO A 126 -5.75 -5.81 -12.29
CA PRO A 126 -5.88 -5.21 -13.60
C PRO A 126 -5.81 -3.68 -13.51
N GLN A 127 -5.28 -3.03 -14.55
CA GLN A 127 -5.47 -1.59 -14.70
C GLN A 127 -6.96 -1.28 -14.94
N PRO A 128 -7.49 -0.21 -14.33
CA PRO A 128 -8.88 0.19 -14.57
C PRO A 128 -9.04 0.68 -16.01
N VAL A 129 -10.15 0.30 -16.65
CA VAL A 129 -10.50 0.78 -18.00
C VAL A 129 -10.81 2.27 -18.00
N ALA A 130 -11.45 2.75 -16.93
CA ALA A 130 -11.77 4.15 -16.71
C ALA A 130 -11.55 4.54 -15.25
N GLN A 131 -11.27 5.82 -15.05
CA GLN A 131 -11.19 6.41 -13.72
C GLN A 131 -11.80 7.80 -13.71
N ARG A 132 -12.41 8.18 -12.60
CA ARG A 132 -12.94 9.53 -12.39
C ARG A 132 -12.81 9.95 -10.95
N THR A 133 -12.29 11.15 -10.77
CA THR A 133 -12.17 11.79 -9.47
C THR A 133 -13.17 12.93 -9.36
N VAL A 134 -13.87 12.99 -8.23
CA VAL A 134 -14.77 14.09 -7.88
C VAL A 134 -14.43 14.62 -6.50
N ALA A 135 -14.64 15.92 -6.32
CA ALA A 135 -14.49 16.60 -5.04
C ALA A 135 -15.87 17.04 -4.53
N VAL A 136 -16.15 16.72 -3.27
CA VAL A 136 -17.38 17.08 -2.55
C VAL A 136 -17.01 17.64 -1.17
N ALA A 137 -18.01 18.09 -0.41
CA ALA A 137 -17.78 18.56 0.95
C ALA A 137 -17.33 17.41 1.88
N ALA A 138 -16.40 17.67 2.79
CA ALA A 138 -15.92 16.67 3.76
C ALA A 138 -17.04 16.10 4.63
N GLY A 139 -18.08 16.89 4.93
CA GLY A 139 -19.26 16.47 5.67
C GLY A 139 -20.09 15.36 4.98
N ASP A 140 -19.92 15.14 3.68
CA ASP A 140 -20.60 14.07 2.94
C ASP A 140 -19.98 12.67 3.17
N TRP A 141 -18.94 12.53 3.99
CA TRP A 141 -18.31 11.23 4.29
C TRP A 141 -19.30 10.17 4.76
N LEU A 142 -20.18 10.50 5.72
CA LEU A 142 -21.17 9.54 6.22
C LEU A 142 -22.18 9.14 5.14
N LYS A 143 -22.56 10.06 4.27
CA LYS A 143 -23.41 9.78 3.11
C LYS A 143 -22.74 8.81 2.15
N LEU A 144 -21.47 9.05 1.80
CA LEU A 144 -20.67 8.13 0.98
C LEU A 144 -20.53 6.77 1.65
N HIS A 145 -20.20 6.73 2.95
CA HIS A 145 -19.99 5.49 3.70
C HIS A 145 -21.23 4.60 3.76
N HIS A 146 -22.42 5.18 3.80
CA HIS A 146 -23.70 4.45 3.82
C HIS A 146 -24.31 4.26 2.43
N SER A 147 -23.69 4.77 1.38
CA SER A 147 -24.10 4.53 0.00
C SER A 147 -23.67 3.16 -0.49
N GLY A 148 -24.19 2.73 -1.61
CA GLY A 148 -23.70 1.55 -2.35
C GLY A 148 -22.49 1.83 -3.23
N LEU A 149 -21.89 3.03 -3.15
CA LEU A 149 -20.75 3.42 -3.97
C LEU A 149 -19.46 2.71 -3.51
N THR A 150 -18.60 2.40 -4.47
CA THR A 150 -17.37 1.62 -4.24
C THR A 150 -16.13 2.40 -4.70
N PRO A 151 -15.71 3.44 -3.97
CA PRO A 151 -14.54 4.21 -4.34
C PRO A 151 -13.24 3.43 -4.15
N SER A 152 -12.27 3.65 -5.03
CA SER A 152 -10.91 3.12 -4.92
C SER A 152 -10.05 3.94 -3.95
N ALA A 153 -10.28 5.25 -3.87
CA ALA A 153 -9.61 6.14 -2.92
C ALA A 153 -10.55 7.20 -2.37
N VAL A 154 -10.35 7.57 -1.11
CA VAL A 154 -11.06 8.67 -0.43
C VAL A 154 -10.08 9.37 0.51
N ASP A 155 -9.79 10.62 0.22
CA ASP A 155 -8.97 11.51 1.06
C ASP A 155 -9.78 12.75 1.47
N ILE A 156 -9.64 13.18 2.73
CA ILE A 156 -10.23 14.42 3.25
C ILE A 156 -9.09 15.39 3.59
N VAL A 157 -9.16 16.60 3.04
CA VAL A 157 -8.23 17.69 3.30
C VAL A 157 -9.04 18.96 3.54
N GLY A 158 -8.93 19.49 4.76
CA GLY A 158 -9.75 20.62 5.19
C GLY A 158 -11.24 20.31 5.11
N ASP A 159 -11.98 21.12 4.38
CA ASP A 159 -13.43 21.00 4.15
C ASP A 159 -13.81 20.18 2.90
N ARG A 160 -12.81 19.63 2.18
CA ARG A 160 -13.02 18.88 0.94
C ARG A 160 -12.75 17.39 1.13
N MET A 161 -13.61 16.57 0.56
CA MET A 161 -13.41 15.15 0.36
C MET A 161 -13.18 14.88 -1.13
N VAL A 162 -12.12 14.17 -1.46
CA VAL A 162 -11.75 13.76 -2.82
C VAL A 162 -11.98 12.26 -2.94
N VAL A 163 -12.71 11.85 -3.98
CA VAL A 163 -13.16 10.48 -4.17
C VAL A 163 -12.77 10.02 -5.57
N LEU A 164 -12.04 8.90 -5.66
CA LEU A 164 -11.67 8.23 -6.90
C LEU A 164 -12.55 7.01 -7.12
N PHE A 165 -13.19 6.96 -8.27
CA PHE A 165 -13.85 5.77 -8.80
C PHE A 165 -13.04 5.17 -9.93
N GLU A 166 -12.86 3.86 -9.93
CA GLU A 166 -12.15 3.09 -10.94
C GLU A 166 -12.97 1.87 -11.38
N GLY A 167 -12.85 1.47 -12.64
CA GLY A 167 -13.56 0.29 -13.18
C GLY A 167 -13.98 0.43 -14.61
N GLY A 168 -15.14 -0.14 -14.97
CA GLY A 168 -15.73 0.02 -16.30
C GLY A 168 -16.32 1.43 -16.47
N GLU A 169 -16.25 1.98 -17.68
CA GLU A 169 -16.60 3.37 -18.00
C GLU A 169 -18.01 3.76 -17.52
N ALA A 170 -19.01 2.95 -17.83
CA ALA A 170 -20.41 3.22 -17.45
C ALA A 170 -20.60 3.24 -15.91
N ALA A 171 -19.96 2.30 -15.19
CA ALA A 171 -20.05 2.23 -13.74
C ALA A 171 -19.36 3.40 -13.06
N VAL A 172 -18.18 3.77 -13.54
CA VAL A 172 -17.40 4.93 -13.03
C VAL A 172 -18.18 6.23 -13.23
N HIS A 173 -18.79 6.40 -14.43
CA HIS A 173 -19.62 7.57 -14.72
C HIS A 173 -20.85 7.64 -13.81
N ALA A 174 -21.59 6.54 -13.64
CA ALA A 174 -22.78 6.47 -12.80
C ALA A 174 -22.47 6.79 -11.33
N GLN A 175 -21.42 6.20 -10.76
CA GLN A 175 -21.02 6.45 -9.38
C GLN A 175 -20.61 7.91 -9.14
N ALA A 176 -19.84 8.49 -10.08
CA ALA A 176 -19.44 9.88 -9.99
C ALA A 176 -20.64 10.85 -10.09
N GLN A 177 -21.62 10.53 -10.94
CA GLN A 177 -22.87 11.31 -11.04
C GLN A 177 -23.73 11.20 -9.77
N GLU A 178 -23.86 9.99 -9.21
CA GLU A 178 -24.62 9.76 -7.99
C GLU A 178 -24.04 10.50 -6.78
N LEU A 179 -22.71 10.49 -6.62
CA LEU A 179 -22.05 11.25 -5.56
C LEU A 179 -22.18 12.76 -5.81
N GLY A 180 -22.12 13.17 -7.07
CA GLY A 180 -22.10 14.58 -7.48
C GLY A 180 -20.72 15.21 -7.25
N GLY A 181 -20.71 16.55 -7.12
CA GLY A 181 -19.48 17.29 -6.91
C GLY A 181 -18.82 17.78 -8.20
N THR A 182 -17.61 18.28 -8.10
CA THR A 182 -16.83 18.83 -9.21
C THR A 182 -15.71 17.88 -9.61
N ALA A 183 -15.43 17.78 -10.91
CA ALA A 183 -14.27 17.03 -11.40
C ALA A 183 -12.97 17.59 -10.79
N ALA A 184 -12.07 16.72 -10.37
CA ALA A 184 -10.81 17.07 -9.74
C ALA A 184 -9.72 16.05 -10.11
N ASP A 185 -8.46 16.44 -9.95
CA ASP A 185 -7.31 15.53 -10.02
C ASP A 185 -6.19 16.01 -9.09
N PRO A 186 -6.38 15.95 -7.77
CA PRO A 186 -5.41 16.43 -6.80
C PRO A 186 -4.45 15.35 -6.30
N TRP A 187 -4.44 14.15 -6.87
CA TRP A 187 -3.74 13.00 -6.28
C TRP A 187 -2.23 13.21 -6.12
N ASN A 188 -1.58 13.92 -7.04
CA ASN A 188 -0.16 14.26 -6.90
C ASN A 188 0.07 15.23 -5.74
N GLU A 189 -0.81 16.22 -5.58
CA GLU A 189 -0.76 17.19 -4.47
C GLU A 189 -1.00 16.48 -3.12
N LEU A 190 -1.97 15.56 -3.07
CA LEU A 190 -2.29 14.79 -1.86
C LEU A 190 -1.14 13.85 -1.47
N ARG A 191 -0.46 13.22 -2.44
CA ARG A 191 0.74 12.44 -2.16
C ARG A 191 1.91 13.32 -1.69
N ALA A 192 2.09 14.49 -2.28
CA ALA A 192 3.09 15.46 -1.84
C ALA A 192 2.80 15.98 -0.42
N LEU A 193 1.52 16.27 -0.11
CA LEU A 193 1.09 16.63 1.24
C LEU A 193 1.39 15.50 2.22
N GLN A 194 1.03 14.27 1.89
CA GLN A 194 1.33 13.10 2.72
C GLN A 194 2.82 12.93 3.00
N ALA A 195 3.68 13.19 2.00
CA ALA A 195 5.14 13.11 2.17
C ALA A 195 5.67 14.07 3.25
N GLY A 196 5.03 15.23 3.42
CA GLY A 196 5.33 16.19 4.47
C GLY A 196 4.77 15.83 5.85
N LEU A 197 3.76 14.95 5.90
CA LEU A 197 3.05 14.56 7.13
C LEU A 197 3.60 13.21 7.63
N ARG A 198 4.66 13.26 8.42
CA ARG A 198 5.45 12.06 8.78
C ARG A 198 4.79 11.17 9.84
N ARG A 199 3.85 11.71 10.64
CA ARG A 199 3.16 10.99 11.72
C ARG A 199 1.84 10.42 11.22
N ARG A 200 1.66 9.10 11.33
CA ARG A 200 0.43 8.37 10.98
C ARG A 200 -0.25 7.87 12.25
N VAL A 201 -1.50 8.23 12.45
CA VAL A 201 -2.29 7.85 13.63
C VAL A 201 -3.63 7.25 13.24
N ARG A 202 -4.28 6.55 14.18
CA ARG A 202 -5.67 6.14 14.01
C ARG A 202 -6.57 7.38 14.05
N TRP A 203 -7.41 7.52 13.03
CA TRP A 203 -8.39 8.61 13.00
C TRP A 203 -9.61 8.29 13.86
N ASP A 204 -9.99 9.22 14.71
CA ASP A 204 -11.13 9.15 15.64
C ASP A 204 -12.30 10.08 15.28
N GLY A 205 -12.20 10.75 14.12
CA GLY A 205 -13.20 11.73 13.65
C GLY A 205 -12.76 13.18 13.81
N GLY A 206 -11.60 13.44 14.42
CA GLY A 206 -11.07 14.79 14.62
C GLY A 206 -10.48 15.40 13.33
N LEU A 207 -10.18 16.71 13.42
CA LEU A 207 -9.53 17.44 12.33
C LEU A 207 -8.06 17.01 12.20
N ALA A 208 -7.62 16.81 10.96
CA ALA A 208 -6.23 16.54 10.63
C ALA A 208 -5.91 17.09 9.23
N PRO A 209 -4.65 17.42 8.93
CA PRO A 209 -4.25 17.94 7.62
C PRO A 209 -4.63 17.02 6.45
N LEU A 210 -4.52 15.71 6.64
CA LEU A 210 -4.94 14.70 5.67
C LEU A 210 -5.58 13.51 6.40
N VAL A 211 -6.78 13.11 5.98
CA VAL A 211 -7.51 11.97 6.55
C VAL A 211 -7.91 11.01 5.44
N ARG A 212 -7.73 9.71 5.68
CA ARG A 212 -8.32 8.60 4.92
C ARG A 212 -9.37 7.91 5.77
N PRO A 213 -10.63 8.30 5.62
CA PRO A 213 -11.68 7.91 6.57
C PRO A 213 -12.02 6.42 6.49
N GLY A 214 -11.99 5.79 5.32
CA GLY A 214 -12.25 4.36 5.16
C GLY A 214 -11.32 3.50 6.03
N PRO A 215 -9.99 3.56 5.85
CA PRO A 215 -9.04 2.85 6.70
C PRO A 215 -8.85 3.47 8.10
N ARG A 216 -9.54 4.58 8.41
CA ARG A 216 -9.46 5.31 9.69
C ARG A 216 -8.04 5.76 10.03
N VAL A 217 -7.39 6.41 9.08
CA VAL A 217 -6.01 6.91 9.23
C VAL A 217 -5.98 8.42 9.07
N ALA A 218 -5.29 9.11 9.95
CA ALA A 218 -4.94 10.52 9.83
C ALA A 218 -3.42 10.68 9.73
N TYR A 219 -3.00 11.68 8.96
CA TYR A 219 -1.62 12.08 8.78
C TYR A 219 -1.41 13.46 9.38
N LEU A 220 -0.39 13.57 10.23
CA LEU A 220 -0.09 14.76 11.03
C LEU A 220 1.36 15.20 10.80
N GLU A 221 1.64 16.45 11.13
CA GLU A 221 3.00 16.93 11.30
C GLU A 221 3.67 16.28 12.53
N GLY A 222 5.00 16.24 12.54
CA GLY A 222 5.80 15.70 13.64
C GLY A 222 6.57 14.45 13.27
N GLU A 223 7.28 13.89 14.24
CA GLU A 223 8.08 12.69 14.05
C GLU A 223 7.18 11.47 13.81
N PRO A 224 7.64 10.51 13.00
CA PRO A 224 6.94 9.25 12.81
C PRO A 224 6.67 8.58 14.15
N ASP A 225 5.47 8.05 14.33
CA ASP A 225 5.13 7.29 15.52
C ASP A 225 6.02 6.04 15.58
N GLU A 226 6.75 5.85 16.67
CA GLU A 226 7.63 4.69 16.88
C GLU A 226 6.85 3.44 17.25
N THR A 227 5.54 3.54 17.44
CA THR A 227 4.71 2.42 17.84
C THR A 227 4.71 1.33 16.76
N TRP A 228 5.22 0.19 17.17
CA TRP A 228 5.27 -1.05 16.41
C TRP A 228 3.89 -1.68 16.28
N SER A 229 3.78 -2.57 15.32
CA SER A 229 2.75 -3.59 15.42
C SER A 229 2.95 -4.35 16.75
N PRO A 230 1.95 -4.48 17.63
CA PRO A 230 2.06 -5.22 18.88
C PRO A 230 2.56 -6.67 18.71
N LEU A 231 2.36 -7.23 17.51
CA LEU A 231 2.88 -8.55 17.15
C LEU A 231 4.40 -8.51 16.92
N ALA A 232 4.92 -7.46 16.27
CA ALA A 232 6.36 -7.32 16.03
C ALA A 232 7.13 -7.09 17.34
N GLU A 233 6.57 -6.31 18.29
CA GLU A 233 7.13 -6.14 19.64
C GLU A 233 7.27 -7.48 20.35
N ARG A 234 6.21 -8.27 20.41
CA ARG A 234 6.21 -9.58 21.08
C ARG A 234 7.20 -10.57 20.46
N VAL A 235 7.40 -10.52 19.14
CA VAL A 235 8.37 -11.39 18.45
C VAL A 235 9.79 -10.96 18.78
N VAL A 236 10.10 -9.66 18.78
CA VAL A 236 11.43 -9.15 19.14
C VAL A 236 11.74 -9.47 20.62
N GLU A 237 10.79 -9.26 21.53
CA GLU A 237 10.94 -9.64 22.93
C GLU A 237 11.24 -11.14 23.09
N ALA A 238 10.52 -11.99 22.34
CA ALA A 238 10.75 -13.45 22.36
C ALA A 238 12.12 -13.86 21.78
N MET A 239 12.63 -13.13 20.77
CA MET A 239 13.95 -13.38 20.16
C MET A 239 15.11 -12.85 21.00
N CYS A 240 14.88 -11.81 21.79
CA CYS A 240 15.89 -11.16 22.63
C CYS A 240 15.89 -11.68 24.10
N SER A 241 14.93 -12.52 24.49
CA SER A 241 14.88 -13.10 25.82
C SER A 241 15.95 -14.19 25.94
N PRO A 242 16.91 -14.11 26.88
CA PRO A 242 17.88 -15.17 27.11
C PRO A 242 17.15 -16.41 27.57
N SER A 243 17.46 -17.55 26.94
CA SER A 243 17.01 -18.91 27.30
C SER A 243 17.57 -19.36 28.63
#